data_1104cd8bfe594b037d5fd2f0bf8025b0
#
_entry.id   1104cd8bfe594b037d5fd2f0bf8025b0
#
_cell.length_a   1.000
_cell.length_b   1.000
_cell.length_c   1.000
_cell.angle_alpha   90.00
_cell.angle_beta   90.00
_cell.angle_gamma   90.00
#
_symmetry.space_group_name_H-M   'P 1'
#
loop_
_entity.id
_entity.type
_entity.pdbx_description
1 polymer ?
#
loop_
_entity_poly.entity_id
_entity_poly.type
_entity_poly.pdbx_seq_one_letter_code
_entity_poly.pdbx_strand_id
1 'polypeptide(L)'
;MTTTAFELDGYRVVKTFGVVRGIIVRSRSIFGTIGAGLQTLVGGNITILTDLCEKTREHALELCLDHARQLGANAIIGLRYDATEIMQGVTEVLCYGTAVLVEPNSRA
;
A
#
# COMPACT_ATOMS: atom_id res chain seq x y z
N MET A 1 10.47 3.87 -7.10
CA MET A 1 9.48 3.88 -8.20
C MET A 1 8.50 2.73 -8.03
N THR A 2 7.23 2.98 -8.29
CA THR A 2 6.21 1.93 -8.18
C THR A 2 5.26 2.01 -9.36
N THR A 3 4.70 0.85 -9.72
CA THR A 3 3.68 0.77 -10.76
C THR A 3 2.82 -0.48 -10.55
N THR A 4 1.57 -0.41 -10.95
CA THR A 4 0.70 -1.58 -10.98
C THR A 4 0.95 -2.43 -12.23
N ALA A 5 1.64 -1.88 -13.22
CA ALA A 5 2.05 -2.62 -14.42
C ALA A 5 3.21 -3.56 -14.09
N PHE A 6 3.51 -4.46 -14.99
CA PHE A 6 4.61 -5.41 -14.82
C PHE A 6 5.91 -4.90 -15.45
N GLU A 7 5.89 -3.70 -15.98
CA GLU A 7 7.04 -3.05 -16.57
C GLU A 7 7.02 -1.56 -16.25
N LEU A 8 8.18 -0.95 -16.23
CA LEU A 8 8.33 0.50 -16.08
C LEU A 8 8.82 1.07 -17.40
N ASP A 9 8.08 2.00 -17.97
CA ASP A 9 8.45 2.64 -19.24
C ASP A 9 9.80 3.33 -19.10
N GLY A 10 10.68 3.08 -20.06
CA GLY A 10 12.00 3.69 -20.06
C GLY A 10 13.03 2.99 -19.19
N TYR A 11 12.65 1.90 -18.53
CA TYR A 11 13.52 1.14 -17.63
C TYR A 11 13.52 -0.33 -17.99
N ARG A 12 14.59 -1.02 -17.62
CA ARG A 12 14.66 -2.47 -17.74
C ARG A 12 14.98 -3.09 -16.39
N VAL A 13 14.43 -4.25 -16.14
CA VAL A 13 14.70 -5.00 -14.91
C VAL A 13 16.03 -5.73 -15.08
N VAL A 14 16.97 -5.47 -14.16
CA VAL A 14 18.26 -6.15 -14.15
C VAL A 14 18.33 -7.21 -13.07
N LYS A 15 17.49 -7.11 -12.04
CA LYS A 15 17.45 -8.12 -10.98
C LYS A 15 16.06 -8.13 -10.35
N THR A 16 15.54 -9.32 -10.09
CA THR A 16 14.27 -9.51 -9.39
C THR A 16 14.57 -10.07 -8.00
N PHE A 17 14.06 -9.39 -6.96
CA PHE A 17 14.29 -9.79 -5.57
C PHE A 17 13.15 -10.67 -5.03
N GLY A 18 11.98 -10.59 -5.63
CA GLY A 18 10.83 -11.35 -5.21
C GLY A 18 9.72 -10.49 -4.61
N VAL A 19 8.81 -11.14 -3.92
CA VAL A 19 7.62 -10.48 -3.38
C VAL A 19 7.98 -9.70 -2.13
N VAL A 20 7.52 -8.46 -2.09
CA VAL A 20 7.59 -7.61 -0.91
C VAL A 20 6.20 -7.18 -0.50
N ARG A 21 6.03 -6.80 0.76
CA ARG A 21 4.73 -6.42 1.28
C ARG A 21 4.85 -5.47 2.45
N GLY A 22 3.76 -4.72 2.64
CA GLY A 22 3.52 -3.94 3.85
C GLY A 22 2.12 -4.26 4.35
N ILE A 23 1.98 -4.50 5.64
CA ILE A 23 0.73 -4.91 6.25
C ILE A 23 0.38 -3.96 7.37
N ILE A 24 -0.84 -3.46 7.36
CA ILE A 24 -1.40 -2.64 8.43
C ILE A 24 -2.67 -3.33 8.91
N VAL A 25 -2.81 -3.49 10.21
CA VAL A 25 -4.01 -4.04 10.81
C VAL A 25 -4.72 -2.92 11.57
N ARG A 26 -5.99 -2.73 11.27
CA ARG A 26 -6.83 -1.74 11.94
C ARG A 26 -7.94 -2.43 12.70
N SER A 27 -8.09 -2.07 13.95
CA SER A 27 -9.13 -2.65 14.80
C SER A 27 -10.40 -1.83 14.74
N ARG A 28 -11.51 -2.49 15.07
CA ARG A 28 -12.80 -1.84 15.15
C ARG A 28 -12.81 -0.65 16.11
N SER A 29 -11.99 -0.68 17.15
CA SER A 29 -11.97 0.41 18.13
C SER A 29 -11.53 1.74 17.50
N ILE A 30 -10.63 1.71 16.52
CA ILE A 30 -10.22 2.94 15.81
C ILE A 30 -11.38 3.45 14.97
N PHE A 31 -12.01 2.55 14.20
CA PHE A 31 -13.16 2.90 13.37
C PHE A 31 -14.35 3.27 14.24
N GLY A 32 -14.53 2.59 15.38
CA GLY A 32 -15.61 2.86 16.30
C GLY A 32 -15.55 4.26 16.90
N THR A 33 -14.36 4.72 17.24
CA THR A 33 -14.17 6.09 17.76
C THR A 33 -14.57 7.11 16.71
N ILE A 34 -14.14 6.89 15.46
CA ILE A 34 -14.53 7.75 14.35
C ILE A 34 -16.04 7.64 14.11
N GLY A 35 -16.56 6.40 14.12
CA GLY A 35 -17.97 6.14 13.91
C GLY A 35 -18.86 6.84 14.92
N ALA A 36 -18.46 6.84 16.19
CA ALA A 36 -19.22 7.53 17.24
C ALA A 36 -19.27 9.04 16.98
N GLY A 37 -18.15 9.61 16.53
CA GLY A 37 -18.13 11.02 16.13
C GLY A 37 -18.97 11.28 14.89
N LEU A 38 -18.97 10.33 13.96
CA LEU A 38 -19.72 10.47 12.71
C LEU A 38 -21.23 10.39 12.89
N GLN A 39 -21.70 9.70 13.92
CA GLN A 39 -23.13 9.63 14.20
C GLN A 39 -23.74 10.98 14.52
N THR A 40 -22.93 11.92 14.99
CA THR A 40 -23.37 13.27 15.31
C THR A 40 -23.16 14.26 14.17
N LEU A 41 -22.45 13.85 13.12
CA LEU A 41 -22.14 14.67 11.97
C LEU A 41 -22.95 14.21 10.76
N VAL A 42 -23.58 15.14 10.08
CA VAL A 42 -24.33 14.82 8.88
C VAL A 42 -23.53 15.31 7.69
N GLY A 43 -23.23 14.39 6.76
CA GLY A 43 -22.61 14.72 5.47
C GLY A 43 -21.10 14.76 5.43
N GLY A 44 -20.41 14.99 6.54
CA GLY A 44 -18.94 15.01 6.58
C GLY A 44 -18.27 13.68 6.78
N ASN A 45 -19.06 12.65 7.02
CA ASN A 45 -18.59 11.35 7.48
C ASN A 45 -17.76 10.61 6.43
N ILE A 46 -18.19 10.68 5.18
CA ILE A 46 -17.52 9.98 4.08
C ILE A 46 -16.12 10.54 3.88
N THR A 47 -15.94 11.85 4.00
CA THR A 47 -14.63 12.48 3.85
C THR A 47 -13.66 12.00 4.92
N ILE A 48 -14.12 11.91 6.18
CA ILE A 48 -13.27 11.43 7.27
C ILE A 48 -12.87 9.97 7.05
N LEU A 49 -13.80 9.12 6.61
CA LEU A 49 -13.51 7.72 6.32
C LEU A 49 -12.57 7.57 5.14
N THR A 50 -12.75 8.38 4.10
CA THR A 50 -11.87 8.38 2.95
C THR A 50 -10.46 8.74 3.35
N ASP A 51 -10.29 9.79 4.16
CA ASP A 51 -8.98 10.20 4.64
C ASP A 51 -8.31 9.11 5.47
N LEU A 52 -9.07 8.41 6.31
CA LEU A 52 -8.53 7.31 7.10
C LEU A 52 -8.06 6.16 6.20
N CYS A 53 -8.84 5.80 5.20
CA CYS A 53 -8.50 4.76 4.26
C CYS A 53 -7.26 5.13 3.45
N GLU A 54 -7.18 6.38 3.00
CA GLU A 54 -6.02 6.87 2.26
C GLU A 54 -4.75 6.79 3.11
N LYS A 55 -4.81 7.23 4.36
CA LYS A 55 -3.66 7.18 5.26
C LYS A 55 -3.24 5.75 5.56
N THR A 56 -4.20 4.84 5.71
CA THR A 56 -3.90 3.44 5.97
C THR A 56 -3.19 2.80 4.79
N ARG A 57 -3.65 3.08 3.58
CA ARG A 57 -3.02 2.57 2.35
C ARG A 57 -1.64 3.16 2.13
N GLU A 58 -1.49 4.46 2.38
CA GLU A 58 -0.20 5.12 2.30
C GLU A 58 0.80 4.48 3.26
N HIS A 59 0.37 4.20 4.50
CA HIS A 59 1.23 3.55 5.48
C HIS A 59 1.62 2.13 5.03
N ALA A 60 0.68 1.37 4.48
CA ALA A 60 0.98 0.04 3.95
C ALA A 60 1.99 0.12 2.80
N LEU A 61 1.85 1.12 1.92
CA LEU A 61 2.80 1.34 0.83
C LEU A 61 4.19 1.67 1.37
N GLU A 62 4.29 2.55 2.38
CA GLU A 62 5.58 2.90 2.97
C GLU A 62 6.29 1.67 3.53
N LEU A 63 5.57 0.78 4.20
CA LEU A 63 6.15 -0.46 4.71
C LEU A 63 6.62 -1.38 3.58
N CYS A 64 5.84 -1.45 2.50
CA CYS A 64 6.20 -2.22 1.33
C CYS A 64 7.48 -1.68 0.67
N LEU A 65 7.57 -0.35 0.55
CA LEU A 65 8.76 0.31 0.01
C LEU A 65 9.99 0.07 0.90
N ASP A 66 9.82 0.11 2.21
CA ASP A 66 10.92 -0.16 3.14
C ASP A 66 11.41 -1.59 3.00
N HIS A 67 10.49 -2.55 2.85
CA HIS A 67 10.86 -3.94 2.63
C HIS A 67 11.69 -4.07 1.34
N ALA A 68 11.26 -3.41 0.27
CA ALA A 68 11.99 -3.43 -1.00
C ALA A 68 13.39 -2.79 -0.85
N ARG A 69 13.48 -1.67 -0.14
CA ARG A 69 14.78 -1.01 0.09
C ARG A 69 15.74 -1.90 0.86
N GLN A 70 15.25 -2.64 1.85
CA GLN A 70 16.07 -3.57 2.63
C GLN A 70 16.68 -4.66 1.76
N LEU A 71 16.03 -5.02 0.68
CA LEU A 71 16.53 -6.01 -0.26
C LEU A 71 17.48 -5.42 -1.30
N GLY A 72 17.57 -4.11 -1.38
CA GLY A 72 18.40 -3.43 -2.37
C GLY A 72 17.66 -3.05 -3.65
N ALA A 73 16.35 -3.19 -3.66
CA ALA A 73 15.52 -2.84 -4.83
C ALA A 73 15.34 -1.34 -4.94
N ASN A 74 15.14 -0.85 -6.15
CA ASN A 74 14.82 0.54 -6.41
C ASN A 74 13.45 0.74 -7.05
N ALA A 75 12.70 -0.34 -7.24
CA ALA A 75 11.35 -0.25 -7.80
C ALA A 75 10.51 -1.45 -7.35
N ILE A 76 9.20 -1.25 -7.41
CA ILE A 76 8.22 -2.32 -7.19
C ILE A 76 7.29 -2.30 -8.40
N ILE A 77 7.16 -3.44 -9.05
CA ILE A 77 6.25 -3.63 -10.18
C ILE A 77 5.12 -4.55 -9.76
N GLY A 78 4.01 -4.49 -10.50
CA GLY A 78 2.84 -5.29 -10.19
C GLY A 78 2.23 -4.97 -8.84
N LEU A 79 2.33 -3.71 -8.41
CA LEU A 79 1.85 -3.29 -7.10
C LEU A 79 0.35 -3.47 -6.98
N ARG A 80 -0.07 -4.05 -5.86
CA ARG A 80 -1.49 -4.31 -5.56
C ARG A 80 -1.79 -3.99 -4.11
N TYR A 81 -3.05 -3.71 -3.85
CA TYR A 81 -3.59 -3.57 -2.50
C TYR A 81 -4.73 -4.55 -2.31
N ASP A 82 -4.80 -5.14 -1.12
CA ASP A 82 -5.93 -5.94 -0.70
C ASP A 82 -6.35 -5.48 0.69
N ALA A 83 -7.64 -5.55 0.96
CA ALA A 83 -8.17 -5.29 2.29
C ALA A 83 -9.07 -6.46 2.65
N THR A 84 -8.79 -7.09 3.79
CA THR A 84 -9.49 -8.29 4.21
C THR A 84 -9.87 -8.20 5.69
N GLU A 85 -11.10 -8.52 6.02
CA GLU A 85 -11.50 -8.67 7.41
C GLU A 85 -10.99 -10.03 7.90
N ILE A 86 -10.01 -10.02 8.81
CA ILE A 86 -9.39 -11.25 9.29
C ILE A 86 -10.11 -11.82 10.51
N MET A 87 -10.88 -10.99 11.20
CA MET A 87 -11.79 -11.39 12.26
C MET A 87 -12.77 -10.23 12.44
N GLN A 88 -13.84 -10.48 13.17
CA GLN A 88 -14.87 -9.47 13.34
C GLN A 88 -14.28 -8.16 13.88
N GLY A 89 -14.45 -7.09 13.13
CA GLY A 89 -14.00 -5.77 13.52
C GLY A 89 -12.50 -5.52 13.35
N VAL A 90 -11.78 -6.43 12.70
CA VAL A 90 -10.33 -6.28 12.46
C VAL A 90 -10.05 -6.47 10.97
N THR A 91 -9.51 -5.44 10.36
CA THR A 91 -9.22 -5.43 8.92
C THR A 91 -7.71 -5.34 8.69
N GLU A 92 -7.21 -6.19 7.79
CA GLU A 92 -5.85 -6.12 7.28
C GLU A 92 -5.86 -5.33 5.98
N VAL A 93 -4.93 -4.40 5.84
CA VAL A 93 -4.65 -3.75 4.57
C VAL A 93 -3.26 -4.19 4.15
N LEU A 94 -3.19 -4.80 2.99
CA LEU A 94 -1.98 -5.37 2.42
C LEU A 94 -1.61 -4.60 1.16
N CYS A 95 -0.36 -4.13 1.11
CA CYS A 95 0.25 -3.62 -0.12
C CYS A 95 1.36 -4.59 -0.49
N TYR A 96 1.39 -5.07 -1.72
CA TYR A 96 2.38 -6.04 -2.14
C TYR A 96 2.72 -5.87 -3.61
N GLY A 97 3.85 -6.43 -3.99
CA GLY A 97 4.31 -6.39 -5.37
C GLY A 97 5.64 -7.12 -5.50
N THR A 98 6.28 -6.97 -6.64
CA THR A 98 7.56 -7.58 -6.91
C THR A 98 8.65 -6.52 -6.86
N ALA A 99 9.60 -6.70 -5.95
CA ALA A 99 10.74 -5.80 -5.82
C ALA A 99 11.77 -6.12 -6.89
N VAL A 100 12.23 -5.10 -7.58
CA VAL A 100 13.19 -5.24 -8.68
C VAL A 100 14.24 -4.15 -8.61
N LEU A 101 15.38 -4.43 -9.20
CA LEU A 101 16.37 -3.42 -9.50
C LEU A 101 16.23 -3.09 -10.99
N VAL A 102 16.01 -1.83 -11.28
CA VAL A 102 15.85 -1.37 -12.67
C VAL A 102 16.93 -0.35 -13.01
N GLU A 103 17.24 -0.27 -14.27
CA GLU A 103 18.14 0.73 -14.83
C GLU A 103 17.46 1.42 -16.00
N PRO A 104 17.74 2.71 -16.23
CA PRO A 104 17.21 3.38 -17.40
C PRO A 104 17.67 2.64 -18.67
N ASN A 105 16.82 2.61 -19.68
CA ASN A 105 17.24 2.09 -20.97
C ASN A 105 18.42 2.92 -21.47
N SER A 106 19.46 2.23 -21.94
CA SER A 106 20.69 2.91 -22.38
C SER A 106 20.50 3.74 -23.65
N ARG A 107 19.40 3.50 -24.35
CA ARG A 107 19.05 4.30 -25.53
C ARG A 107 18.21 5.45 -25.09
N ALA A 108 18.75 6.59 -25.18
CA ALA A 108 18.02 7.82 -24.88
C ALA A 108 17.23 8.29 -26.08
#